data_42937a9220c33b8de7a8a85321c3c3f0
#
_entry.id   42937a9220c33b8de7a8a85321c3c3f0
#
_cell.length_a   1.000
_cell.length_b   1.000
_cell.length_c   1.000
_cell.angle_alpha   90.00
_cell.angle_beta   90.00
_cell.angle_gamma   90.00
#
_symmetry.space_group_name_H-M   'P 1'
#
loop_
_entity.id
_entity.type
_entity.pdbx_description
1 polymer ?
#
loop_
_entity_poly.entity_id
_entity_poly.type
_entity_poly.pdbx_seq_one_letter_code
_entity_poly.pdbx_strand_id
1 'polypeptide(L)'
;MGENDSVDACVMDIMRPNNYSVRPDLVRTVTEQSKDIVEWTEKHGAVWTIDQALYYGQTAHRMHTTADAGKGLTDALVASMSANDAITQMLSCEMQGLVLADDSDDVVGAYGKMGKDELAILAKNTVLASSGFANNPDMLAQYCPEAVDAFKMVAPGATGEGILWAQELGANLQNMGAYQGHAFHGVDNGKTLEQGIANNGGIMVNQEGNRFANEYTGYSELSPHVIAQSDNIAYLCFTDAQVAKSAKYAEWEAEGIVMKGASSAELAAAIGTDAATLEKTITEYQAAIEKGEDKFNRSHLPEASMARITQ
;
A
#
# COMPACT_ATOMS: atom_id res chain seq x y z
N MET A 1 17.26 20.91 8.37
CA MET A 1 17.14 19.49 8.70
C MET A 1 18.55 18.95 8.77
N GLY A 2 18.96 18.39 9.87
CA GLY A 2 20.34 17.95 10.10
C GLY A 2 20.45 16.44 10.27
N GLU A 3 19.64 15.69 9.53
CA GLU A 3 19.72 14.25 9.57
C GLU A 3 20.90 13.76 8.75
N ASN A 4 21.66 12.85 9.34
CA ASN A 4 22.82 12.24 8.70
C ASN A 4 22.31 11.07 7.83
N ASP A 5 21.80 11.40 6.62
CA ASP A 5 21.29 10.43 5.67
C ASP A 5 22.23 10.24 4.48
N SER A 6 22.13 9.08 3.82
CA SER A 6 22.93 8.75 2.65
C SER A 6 22.20 7.77 1.72
N VAL A 7 22.65 7.73 0.47
CA VAL A 7 22.18 6.71 -0.50
C VAL A 7 22.35 5.30 0.06
N ASP A 8 23.49 5.00 0.67
CA ASP A 8 23.76 3.67 1.24
C ASP A 8 22.81 3.33 2.39
N ALA A 9 22.49 4.29 3.27
CA ALA A 9 21.51 4.09 4.32
C ALA A 9 20.13 3.83 3.74
N CYS A 10 19.72 4.58 2.71
CA CYS A 10 18.44 4.38 2.04
C CYS A 10 18.37 3.02 1.33
N VAL A 11 19.43 2.62 0.62
CA VAL A 11 19.54 1.28 0.01
C VAL A 11 19.35 0.18 1.07
N MET A 12 20.01 0.30 2.21
CA MET A 12 19.90 -0.69 3.29
C MET A 12 18.51 -0.72 3.92
N ASP A 13 17.84 0.43 4.04
CA ASP A 13 16.48 0.52 4.56
C ASP A 13 15.45 -0.14 3.62
N ILE A 14 15.72 -0.19 2.32
CA ILE A 14 14.89 -0.93 1.34
C ILE A 14 15.25 -2.43 1.34
N MET A 15 16.55 -2.75 1.35
CA MET A 15 17.01 -4.14 1.23
C MET A 15 16.64 -5.01 2.43
N ARG A 16 16.75 -4.44 3.64
CA ARG A 16 16.55 -5.16 4.91
C ARG A 16 15.13 -5.70 5.09
N PRO A 17 14.06 -4.90 4.97
CA PRO A 17 12.68 -5.40 5.07
C PRO A 17 12.34 -6.46 4.02
N ASN A 18 12.97 -6.38 2.85
CA ASN A 18 12.79 -7.33 1.74
C ASN A 18 13.68 -8.58 1.85
N ASN A 19 14.33 -8.82 3.00
CA ASN A 19 15.25 -9.94 3.18
C ASN A 19 16.29 -10.07 2.06
N TYR A 20 16.74 -8.92 1.52
CA TYR A 20 17.72 -8.83 0.41
C TYR A 20 17.30 -9.56 -0.88
N SER A 21 15.99 -9.77 -1.09
CA SER A 21 15.46 -10.48 -2.27
C SER A 21 15.36 -9.62 -3.53
N VAL A 22 15.42 -8.29 -3.39
CA VAL A 22 15.35 -7.34 -4.52
C VAL A 22 16.73 -7.10 -5.14
N ARG A 23 16.75 -6.66 -6.39
CA ARG A 23 18.00 -6.35 -7.13
C ARG A 23 18.68 -5.10 -6.57
N PRO A 24 19.89 -5.21 -6.01
CA PRO A 24 20.59 -4.07 -5.36
C PRO A 24 20.92 -2.94 -6.34
N ASP A 25 21.21 -3.27 -7.61
CA ASP A 25 21.53 -2.30 -8.66
C ASP A 25 20.33 -1.41 -9.00
N LEU A 26 19.12 -1.98 -9.07
CA LEU A 26 17.89 -1.21 -9.28
C LEU A 26 17.55 -0.34 -8.08
N VAL A 27 17.66 -0.89 -6.86
CA VAL A 27 17.45 -0.12 -5.62
C VAL A 27 18.40 1.07 -5.58
N ARG A 28 19.69 0.85 -5.89
CA ARG A 28 20.69 1.92 -5.90
C ARG A 28 20.36 2.98 -6.96
N THR A 29 20.00 2.59 -8.17
CA THR A 29 19.60 3.53 -9.23
C THR A 29 18.45 4.44 -8.79
N VAL A 30 17.41 3.88 -8.17
CA VAL A 30 16.27 4.65 -7.67
C VAL A 30 16.68 5.61 -6.55
N THR A 31 17.49 5.13 -5.59
CA THR A 31 17.88 5.95 -4.44
C THR A 31 18.86 7.07 -4.82
N GLU A 32 19.78 6.83 -5.73
CA GLU A 32 20.72 7.86 -6.23
C GLU A 32 19.98 8.98 -6.97
N GLN A 33 18.92 8.66 -7.69
CA GLN A 33 18.15 9.63 -8.48
C GLN A 33 16.95 10.25 -7.74
N SER A 34 16.64 9.79 -6.53
CA SER A 34 15.44 10.22 -5.79
C SER A 34 15.39 11.73 -5.55
N LYS A 35 16.53 12.35 -5.21
CA LYS A 35 16.63 13.80 -5.04
C LYS A 35 16.30 14.56 -6.34
N ASP A 36 16.88 14.13 -7.45
CA ASP A 36 16.70 14.78 -8.75
C ASP A 36 15.24 14.70 -9.20
N ILE A 37 14.56 13.58 -8.91
CA ILE A 37 13.13 13.41 -9.21
C ILE A 37 12.27 14.34 -8.35
N VAL A 38 12.55 14.48 -7.06
CA VAL A 38 11.83 15.44 -6.19
C VAL A 38 12.00 16.86 -6.72
N GLU A 39 13.24 17.30 -7.00
CA GLU A 39 13.51 18.64 -7.55
C GLU A 39 12.87 18.83 -8.94
N TRP A 40 12.84 17.78 -9.76
CA TRP A 40 12.19 17.83 -11.07
C TRP A 40 10.68 18.00 -10.94
N THR A 41 10.03 17.26 -10.06
CA THR A 41 8.58 17.40 -9.83
C THR A 41 8.21 18.75 -9.22
N GLU A 42 9.05 19.32 -8.35
CA GLU A 42 8.89 20.70 -7.85
C GLU A 42 8.91 21.72 -8.99
N LYS A 43 9.85 21.61 -9.93
CA LYS A 43 9.91 22.47 -11.13
C LYS A 43 8.65 22.33 -12.01
N HIS A 44 7.91 21.23 -11.88
CA HIS A 44 6.66 20.98 -12.59
C HIS A 44 5.41 21.22 -11.72
N GLY A 45 5.57 21.92 -10.58
CA GLY A 45 4.47 22.41 -9.78
C GLY A 45 4.08 21.55 -8.57
N ALA A 46 4.79 20.44 -8.31
CA ALA A 46 4.56 19.68 -7.09
C ALA A 46 5.05 20.47 -5.86
N VAL A 47 4.26 20.43 -4.78
CA VAL A 47 4.62 21.03 -3.48
C VAL A 47 4.76 19.92 -2.46
N TRP A 48 5.97 19.68 -2.00
CA TRP A 48 6.30 18.60 -1.08
C TRP A 48 6.37 19.08 0.38
N THR A 49 5.92 18.22 1.27
CA THR A 49 6.20 18.27 2.71
C THR A 49 6.89 16.99 3.13
N ILE A 50 7.83 17.08 4.07
CA ILE A 50 8.48 15.88 4.64
C ILE A 50 7.68 15.45 5.86
N ASP A 51 7.22 14.21 5.85
CA ASP A 51 6.55 13.60 6.98
C ASP A 51 7.53 13.47 8.16
N GLN A 52 7.07 13.81 9.35
CA GLN A 52 7.85 13.74 10.58
C GLN A 52 7.78 12.37 11.27
N ALA A 53 7.09 11.41 10.67
CA ALA A 53 7.07 10.03 11.14
C ALA A 53 8.15 9.19 10.46
N LEU A 54 8.78 8.30 11.22
CA LEU A 54 9.57 7.20 10.65
C LEU A 54 8.66 6.03 10.36
N TYR A 55 8.69 5.57 9.12
CA TYR A 55 7.95 4.38 8.71
C TYR A 55 8.79 3.11 8.88
N TYR A 56 8.12 1.96 8.86
CA TYR A 56 8.77 0.66 9.03
C TYR A 56 9.97 0.50 8.08
N GLY A 57 11.09 0.08 8.62
CA GLY A 57 12.34 -0.10 7.89
C GLY A 57 13.17 1.15 7.68
N GLN A 58 12.64 2.36 7.90
CA GLN A 58 13.35 3.62 7.69
C GLN A 58 14.21 4.01 8.90
N THR A 59 15.40 4.54 8.60
CA THR A 59 16.33 5.11 9.59
C THR A 59 16.43 6.64 9.51
N ALA A 60 15.79 7.26 8.51
CA ALA A 60 15.72 8.72 8.34
C ALA A 60 14.36 9.13 7.77
N HIS A 61 13.94 10.38 7.99
CA HIS A 61 12.69 10.94 7.48
C HIS A 61 12.82 11.23 5.97
N ARG A 62 12.25 10.36 5.14
CA ARG A 62 12.34 10.44 3.67
C ARG A 62 10.98 10.53 2.98
N MET A 63 9.89 10.41 3.74
CA MET A 63 8.57 10.45 3.14
C MET A 63 8.19 11.87 2.73
N HIS A 64 8.04 12.05 1.42
CA HIS A 64 7.55 13.28 0.81
C HIS A 64 6.07 13.10 0.46
N THR A 65 5.24 14.01 0.91
CA THR A 65 3.80 14.00 0.65
C THR A 65 3.38 15.34 0.06
N THR A 66 2.38 15.33 -0.82
CA THR A 66 1.70 16.53 -1.30
C THR A 66 0.40 16.76 -0.52
N ALA A 67 -0.16 17.96 -0.55
CA ALA A 67 -1.33 18.34 0.23
C ALA A 67 -2.52 17.37 0.03
N ASP A 68 -2.75 16.93 -1.20
CA ASP A 68 -3.82 15.98 -1.57
C ASP A 68 -3.26 14.60 -1.93
N ALA A 69 -2.18 14.18 -1.25
CA ALA A 69 -1.48 12.92 -1.50
C ALA A 69 -1.16 12.71 -3.00
N GLY A 70 -1.39 11.53 -3.56
CA GLY A 70 -1.12 11.25 -4.98
C GLY A 70 -1.86 12.16 -5.96
N LYS A 71 -3.05 12.65 -5.60
CA LYS A 71 -3.81 13.59 -6.44
C LYS A 71 -3.06 14.91 -6.63
N GLY A 72 -2.49 15.47 -5.58
CA GLY A 72 -1.73 16.73 -5.66
C GLY A 72 -0.53 16.62 -6.62
N LEU A 73 0.20 15.50 -6.60
CA LEU A 73 1.28 15.24 -7.55
C LEU A 73 0.75 15.10 -8.99
N THR A 74 -0.31 14.32 -9.17
CA THR A 74 -0.90 14.09 -10.51
C THR A 74 -1.42 15.39 -11.11
N ASP A 75 -2.14 16.20 -10.35
CA ASP A 75 -2.66 17.50 -10.82
C ASP A 75 -1.55 18.45 -11.27
N ALA A 76 -0.46 18.51 -10.52
CA ALA A 76 0.71 19.34 -10.87
C ALA A 76 1.35 18.86 -12.20
N LEU A 77 1.55 17.56 -12.36
CA LEU A 77 2.12 17.00 -13.58
C LEU A 77 1.19 17.18 -14.79
N VAL A 78 -0.13 16.97 -14.62
CA VAL A 78 -1.13 17.19 -15.68
C VAL A 78 -1.16 18.66 -16.09
N ALA A 79 -1.12 19.59 -15.14
CA ALA A 79 -1.06 21.02 -15.44
C ALA A 79 0.22 21.38 -16.23
N SER A 80 1.37 20.84 -15.82
CA SER A 80 2.64 21.05 -16.50
C SER A 80 2.63 20.47 -17.93
N MET A 81 2.08 19.27 -18.13
CA MET A 81 1.91 18.68 -19.46
C MET A 81 1.00 19.52 -20.35
N SER A 82 -0.14 19.99 -19.79
CA SER A 82 -1.12 20.78 -20.54
C SER A 82 -0.59 22.15 -20.97
N ALA A 83 0.41 22.67 -20.26
CA ALA A 83 1.09 23.92 -20.58
C ALA A 83 2.20 23.76 -21.64
N ASN A 84 2.48 22.55 -22.09
CA ASN A 84 3.55 22.28 -23.07
C ASN A 84 2.96 21.89 -24.43
N ASP A 85 3.05 22.80 -25.39
CA ASP A 85 2.52 22.59 -26.77
C ASP A 85 3.17 21.41 -27.51
N ALA A 86 4.31 20.92 -27.06
CA ALA A 86 4.96 19.72 -27.64
C ALA A 86 4.34 18.41 -27.16
N ILE A 87 3.42 18.44 -26.19
CA ILE A 87 2.75 17.26 -25.66
C ILE A 87 1.31 17.22 -26.12
N THR A 88 0.93 16.17 -26.83
CA THR A 88 -0.47 15.90 -27.17
C THR A 88 -1.05 14.89 -26.19
N GLN A 89 -2.06 15.29 -25.42
CA GLN A 89 -2.82 14.39 -24.56
C GLN A 89 -4.03 13.85 -25.32
N MET A 90 -4.21 12.55 -25.31
CA MET A 90 -5.38 11.89 -25.89
C MET A 90 -6.08 11.09 -24.79
N LEU A 91 -7.20 11.63 -24.31
CA LEU A 91 -8.02 10.98 -23.29
C LEU A 91 -9.11 10.10 -23.94
N SER A 92 -9.63 9.16 -23.16
CA SER A 92 -10.64 8.20 -23.64
C SER A 92 -10.16 7.36 -24.83
N CYS A 93 -8.86 7.08 -24.88
CA CYS A 93 -8.23 6.19 -25.84
C CYS A 93 -7.98 4.85 -25.15
N GLU A 94 -8.65 3.81 -25.60
CA GLU A 94 -8.39 2.43 -25.20
C GLU A 94 -7.36 1.80 -26.11
N MET A 95 -6.13 1.73 -25.64
CA MET A 95 -5.05 1.08 -26.41
C MET A 95 -5.22 -0.43 -26.35
N GLN A 96 -5.08 -1.11 -27.48
CA GLN A 96 -5.38 -2.53 -27.67
C GLN A 96 -4.16 -3.36 -28.09
N GLY A 97 -3.04 -2.72 -28.41
CA GLY A 97 -1.83 -3.42 -28.77
C GLY A 97 -0.74 -2.51 -29.31
N LEU A 98 0.35 -3.14 -29.69
CA LEU A 98 1.52 -2.51 -30.29
C LEU A 98 1.50 -2.67 -31.82
N VAL A 99 1.92 -1.66 -32.54
CA VAL A 99 2.15 -1.72 -33.99
C VAL A 99 3.58 -2.15 -34.23
N LEU A 100 3.76 -3.23 -34.98
CA LEU A 100 5.07 -3.74 -35.37
C LEU A 100 5.41 -3.30 -36.79
N ALA A 101 6.69 -3.27 -37.12
CA ALA A 101 7.15 -3.07 -38.48
C ALA A 101 6.79 -4.28 -39.37
N ASP A 102 6.61 -4.06 -40.67
CA ASP A 102 6.16 -5.12 -41.57
C ASP A 102 7.14 -6.30 -41.71
N ASP A 103 8.43 -6.07 -41.44
CA ASP A 103 9.52 -7.01 -41.69
C ASP A 103 10.33 -7.39 -40.43
N SER A 104 9.90 -6.94 -39.25
CA SER A 104 10.56 -7.22 -37.97
C SER A 104 9.57 -7.13 -36.77
N ASP A 105 10.03 -7.56 -35.60
CA ASP A 105 9.32 -7.38 -34.32
C ASP A 105 9.57 -6.00 -33.69
N ASP A 106 10.11 -5.05 -34.45
CA ASP A 106 10.33 -3.69 -33.95
C ASP A 106 9.01 -2.96 -33.71
N VAL A 107 8.85 -2.43 -32.51
CA VAL A 107 7.68 -1.64 -32.16
C VAL A 107 7.78 -0.25 -32.81
N VAL A 108 6.85 0.06 -33.68
CA VAL A 108 6.76 1.35 -34.39
C VAL A 108 5.57 2.20 -33.95
N GLY A 109 4.85 1.78 -32.94
CA GLY A 109 3.70 2.51 -32.41
C GLY A 109 2.78 1.67 -31.54
N ALA A 110 1.57 2.19 -31.35
CA ALA A 110 0.51 1.48 -30.66
C ALA A 110 -0.84 1.76 -31.35
N TYR A 111 -1.78 0.83 -31.24
CA TYR A 111 -3.12 0.96 -31.79
C TYR A 111 -4.20 0.75 -30.73
N GLY A 112 -5.40 1.26 -31.03
CA GLY A 112 -6.53 1.17 -30.10
C GLY A 112 -7.75 1.84 -30.67
N LYS A 113 -8.63 2.32 -29.77
CA LYS A 113 -9.89 2.98 -30.12
C LYS A 113 -10.09 4.27 -29.35
N MET A 114 -10.65 5.26 -30.02
CA MET A 114 -11.19 6.46 -29.39
C MET A 114 -12.68 6.53 -29.67
N GLY A 115 -13.48 6.08 -28.71
CA GLY A 115 -14.92 5.88 -28.91
C GLY A 115 -15.19 4.74 -29.91
N LYS A 116 -15.70 5.07 -31.10
CA LYS A 116 -15.97 4.09 -32.17
C LYS A 116 -14.87 4.05 -33.24
N ASP A 117 -13.97 4.99 -33.23
CA ASP A 117 -12.96 5.16 -34.26
C ASP A 117 -11.71 4.35 -33.90
N GLU A 118 -11.19 3.60 -34.88
CA GLU A 118 -9.91 2.93 -34.76
C GLU A 118 -8.78 3.95 -34.86
N LEU A 119 -7.75 3.75 -34.05
CA LEU A 119 -6.63 4.65 -33.91
C LEU A 119 -5.32 3.88 -34.01
N ALA A 120 -4.36 4.39 -34.77
CA ALA A 120 -2.98 3.96 -34.70
C ALA A 120 -2.06 5.20 -34.56
N ILE A 121 -1.18 5.14 -33.58
CA ILE A 121 -0.19 6.20 -33.33
C ILE A 121 1.19 5.63 -33.61
N LEU A 122 1.86 6.14 -34.64
CA LEU A 122 3.22 5.76 -34.98
C LEU A 122 4.23 6.63 -34.24
N ALA A 123 5.26 6.03 -33.68
CA ALA A 123 6.28 6.70 -32.92
C ALA A 123 7.63 5.99 -33.03
N LYS A 124 8.71 6.74 -32.86
CA LYS A 124 10.07 6.17 -32.84
C LYS A 124 10.34 5.36 -31.59
N ASN A 125 9.68 5.70 -30.49
CA ASN A 125 9.80 5.02 -29.22
C ASN A 125 8.40 4.92 -28.58
N THR A 126 8.10 3.79 -27.97
CA THR A 126 6.85 3.55 -27.23
C THR A 126 7.19 3.20 -25.77
N VAL A 127 6.57 3.91 -24.84
CA VAL A 127 6.72 3.64 -23.40
C VAL A 127 5.43 3.02 -22.87
N LEU A 128 5.52 1.80 -22.33
CA LEU A 128 4.41 1.15 -21.63
C LEU A 128 4.39 1.63 -20.17
N ALA A 129 3.37 2.40 -19.82
CA ALA A 129 3.16 2.93 -18.47
C ALA A 129 1.72 2.63 -17.99
N SER A 130 1.17 1.48 -18.38
CA SER A 130 -0.21 1.07 -18.20
C SER A 130 -0.51 0.43 -16.84
N SER A 131 0.35 0.64 -15.83
CA SER A 131 0.22 0.06 -14.49
C SER A 131 0.50 -1.47 -14.46
N GLY A 132 0.05 -2.14 -13.39
CA GLY A 132 0.17 -3.59 -13.18
C GLY A 132 -1.08 -4.36 -13.57
N PHE A 133 -1.31 -5.50 -12.88
CA PHE A 133 -2.38 -6.44 -13.23
C PHE A 133 -3.33 -6.77 -12.07
N ALA A 134 -3.40 -5.94 -11.03
CA ALA A 134 -4.19 -6.26 -9.84
C ALA A 134 -5.72 -6.37 -10.07
N ASN A 135 -6.22 -5.87 -11.21
CA ASN A 135 -7.62 -6.08 -11.65
C ASN A 135 -7.77 -7.20 -12.70
N ASN A 136 -6.72 -8.00 -12.93
CA ASN A 136 -6.81 -9.16 -13.82
C ASN A 136 -6.85 -10.45 -12.97
N PRO A 137 -8.02 -11.09 -12.82
CA PRO A 137 -8.17 -12.26 -11.97
C PRO A 137 -7.32 -13.46 -12.44
N ASP A 138 -7.12 -13.63 -13.74
CA ASP A 138 -6.34 -14.73 -14.29
C ASP A 138 -4.84 -14.54 -13.98
N MET A 139 -4.33 -13.33 -14.14
CA MET A 139 -2.94 -13.02 -13.77
C MET A 139 -2.73 -13.10 -12.27
N LEU A 140 -3.71 -12.65 -11.45
CA LEU A 140 -3.64 -12.82 -10.00
C LEU A 140 -3.63 -14.29 -9.61
N ALA A 141 -4.52 -15.11 -10.15
CA ALA A 141 -4.54 -16.55 -9.88
C ALA A 141 -3.23 -17.25 -10.26
N GLN A 142 -2.57 -16.74 -11.31
CA GLN A 142 -1.29 -17.30 -11.76
C GLN A 142 -0.10 -16.84 -10.90
N TYR A 143 -0.04 -15.56 -10.53
CA TYR A 143 1.16 -14.96 -9.96
C TYR A 143 1.05 -14.59 -8.48
N CYS A 144 -0.16 -14.31 -7.98
CA CYS A 144 -0.47 -13.89 -6.61
C CYS A 144 -1.77 -14.55 -6.11
N PRO A 145 -1.85 -15.90 -6.08
CA PRO A 145 -3.10 -16.62 -5.82
C PRO A 145 -3.74 -16.26 -4.47
N GLU A 146 -2.93 -15.94 -3.46
CA GLU A 146 -3.41 -15.49 -2.15
C GLU A 146 -4.14 -14.14 -2.19
N ALA A 147 -3.88 -13.30 -3.19
CA ALA A 147 -4.47 -11.97 -3.32
C ALA A 147 -5.71 -11.93 -4.25
N VAL A 148 -6.15 -13.06 -4.79
CA VAL A 148 -7.28 -13.11 -5.73
C VAL A 148 -8.56 -12.50 -5.12
N ASP A 149 -8.88 -12.88 -3.89
CA ASP A 149 -10.08 -12.45 -3.19
C ASP A 149 -9.90 -11.18 -2.34
N ALA A 150 -8.68 -10.63 -2.29
CA ALA A 150 -8.41 -9.39 -1.57
C ALA A 150 -9.12 -8.20 -2.22
N PHE A 151 -9.54 -7.20 -1.43
CA PHE A 151 -10.07 -5.94 -1.93
C PHE A 151 -9.02 -5.21 -2.80
N LYS A 152 -9.43 -4.69 -3.96
CA LYS A 152 -8.53 -4.05 -4.92
C LYS A 152 -8.53 -2.53 -4.76
N MET A 153 -7.44 -1.97 -4.24
CA MET A 153 -7.22 -0.52 -4.11
C MET A 153 -6.34 -0.01 -5.26
N VAL A 154 -6.76 -0.26 -6.49
CA VAL A 154 -5.97 0.06 -7.70
C VAL A 154 -6.81 0.76 -8.75
N ALA A 155 -6.17 1.40 -9.72
CA ALA A 155 -6.87 1.98 -10.86
C ALA A 155 -7.63 0.89 -11.64
N PRO A 156 -8.85 1.17 -12.13
CA PRO A 156 -9.66 0.20 -12.89
C PRO A 156 -8.92 -0.42 -14.09
N GLY A 157 -8.02 0.34 -14.73
CA GLY A 157 -7.22 -0.10 -15.86
C GLY A 157 -5.94 -0.88 -15.49
N ALA A 158 -5.75 -1.31 -14.25
CA ALA A 158 -4.62 -2.16 -13.87
C ALA A 158 -4.88 -3.64 -14.23
N THR A 159 -5.02 -3.93 -15.51
CA THR A 159 -5.48 -5.20 -16.08
C THR A 159 -4.37 -5.98 -16.79
N GLY A 160 -3.15 -5.40 -16.86
CA GLY A 160 -1.94 -6.13 -17.24
C GLY A 160 -1.64 -6.20 -18.74
N GLU A 161 -2.42 -5.55 -19.59
CA GLU A 161 -2.25 -5.64 -21.06
C GLU A 161 -0.86 -5.26 -21.52
N GLY A 162 -0.27 -4.16 -20.99
CA GLY A 162 1.08 -3.75 -21.37
C GLY A 162 2.14 -4.80 -21.02
N ILE A 163 1.93 -5.57 -19.94
CA ILE A 163 2.81 -6.68 -19.57
C ILE A 163 2.67 -7.81 -20.59
N LEU A 164 1.42 -8.16 -20.97
CA LEU A 164 1.14 -9.22 -21.93
C LEU A 164 1.70 -8.87 -23.31
N TRP A 165 1.50 -7.65 -23.80
CA TRP A 165 2.06 -7.20 -25.07
C TRP A 165 3.59 -7.27 -25.09
N ALA A 166 4.24 -6.87 -24.00
CA ALA A 166 5.69 -6.97 -23.90
C ALA A 166 6.16 -8.44 -23.86
N GLN A 167 5.43 -9.31 -23.17
CA GLN A 167 5.75 -10.73 -23.10
C GLN A 167 5.62 -11.42 -24.45
N GLU A 168 4.62 -11.09 -25.25
CA GLU A 168 4.42 -11.61 -26.60
C GLU A 168 5.62 -11.29 -27.52
N LEU A 169 6.31 -10.18 -27.25
CA LEU A 169 7.54 -9.76 -27.94
C LEU A 169 8.82 -10.29 -27.27
N GLY A 170 8.71 -11.23 -26.32
CA GLY A 170 9.85 -11.89 -25.70
C GLY A 170 10.46 -11.17 -24.51
N ALA A 171 9.77 -10.18 -23.94
CA ALA A 171 10.22 -9.55 -22.71
C ALA A 171 10.23 -10.53 -21.52
N ASN A 172 11.28 -10.46 -20.70
CA ASN A 172 11.37 -11.23 -19.46
C ASN A 172 10.48 -10.62 -18.37
N LEU A 173 9.73 -11.47 -17.69
CA LEU A 173 8.95 -11.09 -16.52
C LEU A 173 9.73 -11.41 -15.24
N GLN A 174 9.75 -10.45 -14.30
CA GLN A 174 10.39 -10.61 -12.99
C GLN A 174 9.47 -10.08 -11.89
N ASN A 175 9.59 -10.68 -10.69
CA ASN A 175 8.87 -10.26 -9.50
C ASN A 175 7.33 -10.27 -9.65
N MET A 176 6.80 -11.14 -10.49
CA MET A 176 5.36 -11.20 -10.77
C MET A 176 4.52 -11.58 -9.55
N GLY A 177 5.11 -12.28 -8.58
CA GLY A 177 4.46 -12.56 -7.28
C GLY A 177 4.56 -11.41 -6.27
N ALA A 178 5.13 -10.26 -6.65
CA ALA A 178 5.25 -9.13 -5.73
C ALA A 178 4.03 -8.21 -5.83
N TYR A 179 3.40 -7.94 -4.69
CA TYR A 179 2.32 -6.95 -4.57
C TYR A 179 2.47 -6.14 -3.30
N GLN A 180 1.91 -4.95 -3.28
CA GLN A 180 1.79 -4.16 -2.06
C GLN A 180 0.38 -4.38 -1.49
N GLY A 181 0.30 -5.08 -0.35
CA GLY A 181 -0.91 -5.20 0.42
C GLY A 181 -1.10 -4.01 1.36
N HIS A 182 -2.31 -3.82 1.86
CA HIS A 182 -2.62 -2.84 2.91
C HIS A 182 -3.56 -3.46 3.94
N ALA A 183 -3.01 -3.80 5.12
CA ALA A 183 -3.74 -4.50 6.17
C ALA A 183 -4.87 -3.70 6.82
N PHE A 184 -4.85 -2.36 6.69
CA PHE A 184 -5.77 -1.45 7.36
C PHE A 184 -6.76 -0.83 6.36
N HIS A 185 -7.64 -1.65 5.81
CA HIS A 185 -8.70 -1.19 4.90
C HIS A 185 -10.07 -1.61 5.44
N GLY A 186 -10.98 -0.64 5.57
CA GLY A 186 -12.33 -0.90 6.09
C GLY A 186 -13.17 -1.66 5.06
N VAL A 187 -13.70 -2.81 5.46
CA VAL A 187 -14.42 -3.75 4.59
C VAL A 187 -15.68 -3.11 3.99
N ASP A 188 -16.50 -2.46 4.82
CA ASP A 188 -17.83 -1.98 4.43
C ASP A 188 -17.83 -0.58 3.81
N ASN A 189 -16.77 0.18 3.98
CA ASN A 189 -16.75 1.61 3.63
C ASN A 189 -15.62 2.01 2.66
N GLY A 190 -14.71 1.09 2.33
CA GLY A 190 -13.60 1.33 1.43
C GLY A 190 -12.55 2.35 1.93
N LYS A 191 -12.54 2.66 3.24
CA LYS A 191 -11.63 3.65 3.80
C LYS A 191 -10.34 3.01 4.31
N THR A 192 -9.24 3.70 4.10
CA THR A 192 -7.96 3.33 4.71
C THR A 192 -7.94 3.81 6.15
N LEU A 193 -7.75 2.86 7.08
CA LEU A 193 -7.57 3.13 8.51
C LEU A 193 -6.11 3.48 8.81
N GLU A 194 -5.90 4.19 9.92
CA GLU A 194 -4.56 4.62 10.33
C GLU A 194 -3.78 3.48 11.02
N GLN A 195 -2.68 3.04 10.40
CA GLN A 195 -1.74 2.11 11.03
C GLN A 195 -1.20 2.64 12.37
N GLY A 196 -1.18 3.95 12.57
CA GLY A 196 -0.76 4.58 13.81
C GLY A 196 -1.48 4.04 15.06
N ILE A 197 -2.72 3.58 14.93
CA ILE A 197 -3.47 2.95 16.03
C ILE A 197 -2.80 1.65 16.46
N ALA A 198 -2.45 0.80 15.50
CA ALA A 198 -1.71 -0.43 15.77
C ALA A 198 -0.32 -0.10 16.35
N ASN A 199 0.41 0.87 15.78
CA ASN A 199 1.71 1.29 16.29
C ASN A 199 1.65 1.80 17.74
N ASN A 200 0.55 2.43 18.13
CA ASN A 200 0.29 2.90 19.49
C ASN A 200 -0.19 1.80 20.45
N GLY A 201 -0.26 0.55 20.03
CA GLY A 201 -0.59 -0.57 20.90
C GLY A 201 -1.92 -1.26 20.60
N GLY A 202 -2.65 -0.87 19.56
CA GLY A 202 -3.78 -1.65 19.06
C GLY A 202 -3.34 -3.04 18.61
N ILE A 203 -4.23 -4.03 18.72
CA ILE A 203 -3.99 -5.41 18.28
C ILE A 203 -4.99 -5.83 17.22
N MET A 204 -4.58 -6.71 16.34
CA MET A 204 -5.49 -7.35 15.40
C MET A 204 -5.92 -8.73 15.89
N VAL A 205 -7.22 -8.97 15.84
CA VAL A 205 -7.80 -10.28 16.10
C VAL A 205 -8.58 -10.76 14.87
N ASN A 206 -8.57 -12.07 14.65
CA ASN A 206 -9.37 -12.69 13.61
C ASN A 206 -10.84 -12.88 14.06
N GLN A 207 -11.67 -13.45 13.19
CA GLN A 207 -13.09 -13.69 13.48
C GLN A 207 -13.31 -14.63 14.67
N GLU A 208 -12.33 -15.46 15.02
CA GLU A 208 -12.36 -16.33 16.20
C GLU A 208 -11.88 -15.63 17.47
N GLY A 209 -11.50 -14.35 17.42
CA GLY A 209 -11.03 -13.58 18.57
C GLY A 209 -9.56 -13.79 18.93
N ASN A 210 -8.78 -14.47 18.08
CA ASN A 210 -7.36 -14.73 18.31
C ASN A 210 -6.48 -13.69 17.65
N ARG A 211 -5.46 -13.22 18.34
CA ARG A 211 -4.38 -12.42 17.77
C ARG A 211 -3.46 -13.32 16.93
N PHE A 212 -3.04 -12.89 15.74
CA PHE A 212 -2.40 -13.74 14.76
C PHE A 212 -1.07 -13.20 14.19
N ALA A 213 -0.71 -11.95 14.46
CA ALA A 213 0.50 -11.35 13.90
C ALA A 213 1.12 -10.28 14.80
N ASN A 214 2.28 -9.77 14.39
CA ASN A 214 2.90 -8.58 14.95
C ASN A 214 2.36 -7.34 14.22
N GLU A 215 1.55 -6.54 14.88
CA GLU A 215 0.93 -5.35 14.30
C GLU A 215 1.89 -4.14 14.17
N TYR A 216 3.06 -4.22 14.80
CA TYR A 216 4.11 -3.19 14.70
C TYR A 216 5.04 -3.40 13.50
N THR A 217 4.65 -4.19 12.53
CA THR A 217 5.30 -4.29 11.21
C THR A 217 4.70 -3.27 10.25
N GLY A 218 5.22 -3.18 9.03
CA GLY A 218 4.60 -2.37 7.98
C GLY A 218 3.21 -2.90 7.60
N TYR A 219 2.33 -2.04 7.11
CA TYR A 219 1.00 -2.45 6.65
C TYR A 219 1.08 -3.45 5.48
N SER A 220 2.15 -3.39 4.70
CA SER A 220 2.40 -4.34 3.60
C SER A 220 2.81 -5.70 4.13
N GLU A 221 3.70 -5.74 5.11
CA GLU A 221 4.16 -6.98 5.76
C GLU A 221 3.06 -7.65 6.57
N LEU A 222 2.13 -6.87 7.13
CA LEU A 222 0.98 -7.39 7.87
C LEU A 222 -0.12 -7.94 6.95
N SER A 223 -0.24 -7.42 5.74
CA SER A 223 -1.33 -7.76 4.80
C SER A 223 -1.45 -9.26 4.50
N PRO A 224 -0.38 -10.04 4.22
CA PRO A 224 -0.49 -11.47 4.01
C PRO A 224 -1.06 -12.23 5.22
N HIS A 225 -0.78 -11.74 6.44
CA HIS A 225 -1.34 -12.34 7.66
C HIS A 225 -2.84 -12.09 7.79
N VAL A 226 -3.35 -10.93 7.33
CA VAL A 226 -4.80 -10.65 7.28
C VAL A 226 -5.46 -11.48 6.20
N ILE A 227 -4.89 -11.54 5.00
CA ILE A 227 -5.40 -12.34 3.87
C ILE A 227 -5.51 -13.83 4.26
N ALA A 228 -4.63 -14.33 5.12
CA ALA A 228 -4.66 -15.71 5.59
C ALA A 228 -5.75 -16.00 6.65
N GLN A 229 -6.49 -14.99 7.12
CA GLN A 229 -7.61 -15.20 8.04
C GLN A 229 -8.91 -15.53 7.28
N SER A 230 -9.90 -16.05 8.00
CA SER A 230 -11.22 -16.36 7.44
C SER A 230 -11.82 -15.12 6.75
N ASP A 231 -12.31 -15.29 5.54
CA ASP A 231 -12.90 -14.24 4.69
C ASP A 231 -11.97 -13.03 4.44
N ASN A 232 -10.65 -13.16 4.69
CA ASN A 232 -9.65 -12.08 4.63
C ASN A 232 -9.97 -10.89 5.56
N ILE A 233 -10.63 -11.17 6.70
CA ILE A 233 -11.11 -10.16 7.65
C ILE A 233 -10.37 -10.27 8.97
N ALA A 234 -10.04 -9.10 9.54
CA ALA A 234 -9.57 -8.95 10.91
C ALA A 234 -10.18 -7.71 11.57
N TYR A 235 -10.23 -7.70 12.88
CA TYR A 235 -10.69 -6.57 13.66
C TYR A 235 -9.51 -5.91 14.36
N LEU A 236 -9.36 -4.58 14.21
CA LEU A 236 -8.39 -3.80 14.96
C LEU A 236 -9.01 -3.37 16.29
N CYS A 237 -8.55 -3.98 17.39
CA CYS A 237 -8.97 -3.67 18.74
C CYS A 237 -8.03 -2.65 19.37
N PHE A 238 -8.59 -1.59 19.97
CA PHE A 238 -7.83 -0.48 20.54
C PHE A 238 -8.59 0.20 21.69
N THR A 239 -7.90 1.10 22.37
CA THR A 239 -8.46 1.93 23.46
C THR A 239 -8.56 3.38 23.02
N ASP A 240 -9.33 4.19 23.74
CA ASP A 240 -9.42 5.64 23.52
C ASP A 240 -8.05 6.32 23.59
N ALA A 241 -7.15 5.84 24.44
CA ALA A 241 -5.78 6.38 24.55
C ALA A 241 -4.96 6.18 23.25
N GLN A 242 -5.17 5.08 22.56
CA GLN A 242 -4.44 4.76 21.31
C GLN A 242 -4.93 5.57 20.11
N VAL A 243 -6.16 6.05 20.13
CA VAL A 243 -6.75 6.89 19.08
C VAL A 243 -6.77 8.38 19.41
N ALA A 244 -6.35 8.78 20.61
CA ALA A 244 -6.39 10.18 21.07
C ALA A 244 -5.65 11.17 20.13
N LYS A 245 -4.70 10.68 19.32
CA LYS A 245 -3.94 11.46 18.34
C LYS A 245 -4.41 11.26 16.90
N SER A 246 -5.40 10.40 16.66
CA SER A 246 -5.94 10.15 15.33
C SER A 246 -6.79 11.33 14.87
N ALA A 247 -6.42 11.91 13.74
CA ALA A 247 -7.20 12.99 13.13
C ALA A 247 -8.52 12.49 12.50
N LYS A 248 -8.61 11.20 12.19
CA LYS A 248 -9.74 10.58 11.48
C LYS A 248 -10.70 9.83 12.39
N TYR A 249 -10.33 9.59 13.64
CA TYR A 249 -11.14 8.76 14.54
C TYR A 249 -12.58 9.28 14.73
N ALA A 250 -12.74 10.59 14.90
CA ALA A 250 -14.07 11.18 15.09
C ALA A 250 -14.96 11.03 13.83
N GLU A 251 -14.36 11.04 12.64
CA GLU A 251 -15.07 10.76 11.37
C GLU A 251 -15.51 9.31 11.33
N TRP A 252 -14.62 8.36 11.63
CA TRP A 252 -14.96 6.93 11.64
C TRP A 252 -16.04 6.58 12.66
N GLU A 253 -15.99 7.21 13.83
CA GLU A 253 -17.02 7.06 14.88
C GLU A 253 -18.38 7.58 14.39
N ALA A 254 -18.41 8.77 13.78
CA ALA A 254 -19.63 9.37 13.24
C ALA A 254 -20.24 8.56 12.08
N GLU A 255 -19.42 7.86 11.32
CA GLU A 255 -19.83 7.00 10.22
C GLU A 255 -20.21 5.58 10.66
N GLY A 256 -20.08 5.26 11.94
CA GLY A 256 -20.42 3.95 12.49
C GLY A 256 -19.42 2.83 12.13
N ILE A 257 -18.20 3.19 11.71
CA ILE A 257 -17.10 2.24 11.41
C ILE A 257 -16.57 1.61 12.70
N VAL A 258 -16.62 2.37 13.80
CA VAL A 258 -16.09 1.98 15.11
C VAL A 258 -17.19 1.31 15.94
N MET A 259 -16.94 0.07 16.33
CA MET A 259 -17.76 -0.65 17.31
C MET A 259 -17.20 -0.45 18.71
N LYS A 260 -18.05 -0.17 19.69
CA LYS A 260 -17.64 0.08 21.08
C LYS A 260 -18.20 -0.97 22.04
N GLY A 261 -17.43 -1.28 23.06
CA GLY A 261 -17.85 -2.12 24.17
C GLY A 261 -17.11 -1.73 25.46
N ALA A 262 -17.78 -1.71 26.57
CA ALA A 262 -17.19 -1.45 27.88
C ALA A 262 -16.52 -2.69 28.51
N SER A 263 -16.59 -3.83 27.82
CA SER A 263 -15.97 -5.09 28.25
C SER A 263 -15.58 -5.94 27.03
N SER A 264 -14.70 -6.93 27.25
CA SER A 264 -14.35 -7.93 26.24
C SER A 264 -15.58 -8.70 25.74
N ALA A 265 -16.55 -8.95 26.62
CA ALA A 265 -17.80 -9.62 26.25
C ALA A 265 -18.66 -8.75 25.30
N GLU A 266 -18.79 -7.45 25.54
CA GLU A 266 -19.52 -6.53 24.69
C GLU A 266 -18.82 -6.35 23.34
N LEU A 267 -17.49 -6.22 23.33
CA LEU A 267 -16.69 -6.18 22.09
C LEU A 267 -16.84 -7.48 21.30
N ALA A 268 -16.78 -8.63 21.97
CA ALA A 268 -16.97 -9.92 21.31
C ALA A 268 -18.36 -10.05 20.67
N ALA A 269 -19.41 -9.58 21.38
CA ALA A 269 -20.75 -9.54 20.82
C ALA A 269 -20.86 -8.60 19.61
N ALA A 270 -20.17 -7.45 19.63
CA ALA A 270 -20.18 -6.48 18.54
C ALA A 270 -19.52 -7.02 17.27
N ILE A 271 -18.44 -7.79 17.40
CA ILE A 271 -17.71 -8.38 16.26
C ILE A 271 -18.13 -9.83 15.93
N GLY A 272 -19.06 -10.39 16.70
CA GLY A 272 -19.58 -11.73 16.46
C GLY A 272 -18.63 -12.88 16.82
N THR A 273 -17.69 -12.66 17.76
CA THR A 273 -16.69 -13.67 18.16
C THR A 273 -16.98 -14.27 19.55
N ASP A 274 -16.22 -15.31 19.93
CA ASP A 274 -16.31 -15.91 21.27
C ASP A 274 -15.71 -15.00 22.34
N ALA A 275 -16.54 -14.65 23.35
CA ALA A 275 -16.14 -13.74 24.41
C ALA A 275 -14.97 -14.26 25.27
N ALA A 276 -14.93 -15.56 25.55
CA ALA A 276 -13.85 -16.16 26.34
C ALA A 276 -12.52 -16.16 25.59
N THR A 277 -12.56 -16.38 24.28
CA THR A 277 -11.37 -16.32 23.41
C THR A 277 -10.84 -14.90 23.30
N LEU A 278 -11.71 -13.91 23.09
CA LEU A 278 -11.29 -12.51 23.01
C LEU A 278 -10.71 -12.02 24.35
N GLU A 279 -11.36 -12.33 25.48
CA GLU A 279 -10.88 -11.98 26.81
C GLU A 279 -9.51 -12.59 27.11
N LYS A 280 -9.31 -13.87 26.74
CA LYS A 280 -8.00 -14.53 26.86
C LYS A 280 -6.96 -13.81 26.00
N THR A 281 -7.27 -13.48 24.76
CA THR A 281 -6.36 -12.77 23.85
C THR A 281 -5.92 -11.40 24.42
N ILE A 282 -6.87 -10.63 24.96
CA ILE A 282 -6.61 -9.33 25.58
C ILE A 282 -5.73 -9.50 26.82
N THR A 283 -6.08 -10.48 27.68
CA THR A 283 -5.32 -10.77 28.91
C THR A 283 -3.88 -11.22 28.62
N GLU A 284 -3.69 -12.08 27.62
CA GLU A 284 -2.36 -12.51 27.19
C GLU A 284 -1.53 -11.32 26.68
N TYR A 285 -2.14 -10.40 25.92
CA TYR A 285 -1.45 -9.21 25.44
C TYR A 285 -1.10 -8.24 26.56
N GLN A 286 -1.97 -8.02 27.52
CA GLN A 286 -1.68 -7.22 28.72
C GLN A 286 -0.51 -7.81 29.51
N ALA A 287 -0.50 -9.12 29.72
CA ALA A 287 0.62 -9.80 30.37
C ALA A 287 1.93 -9.69 29.60
N ALA A 288 1.87 -9.69 28.25
CA ALA A 288 3.04 -9.47 27.39
C ALA A 288 3.62 -8.05 27.57
N ILE A 289 2.75 -7.03 27.70
CA ILE A 289 3.17 -5.65 27.96
C ILE A 289 3.88 -5.54 29.32
N GLU A 290 3.32 -6.14 30.37
CA GLU A 290 3.91 -6.13 31.71
C GLU A 290 5.28 -6.83 31.75
N LYS A 291 5.45 -7.90 30.96
CA LYS A 291 6.71 -8.64 30.88
C LYS A 291 7.74 -8.00 29.92
N GLY A 292 7.30 -7.14 29.02
CA GLY A 292 8.13 -6.62 27.93
C GLY A 292 8.45 -7.66 26.84
N GLU A 293 7.69 -8.76 26.76
CA GLU A 293 7.90 -9.86 25.81
C GLU A 293 6.58 -10.24 25.15
N ASP A 294 6.55 -10.24 23.80
CA ASP A 294 5.37 -10.57 23.02
C ASP A 294 5.57 -11.85 22.17
N LYS A 295 4.55 -12.71 22.12
CA LYS A 295 4.60 -13.98 21.38
C LYS A 295 4.83 -13.84 19.86
N PHE A 296 4.53 -12.67 19.32
CA PHE A 296 4.77 -12.34 17.91
C PHE A 296 6.02 -11.47 17.70
N ASN A 297 6.90 -11.35 18.72
CA ASN A 297 8.11 -10.54 18.67
C ASN A 297 7.86 -9.06 18.35
N ARG A 298 6.76 -8.49 18.85
CA ARG A 298 6.46 -7.08 18.72
C ARG A 298 7.47 -6.27 19.53
N SER A 299 8.32 -5.51 18.85
CA SER A 299 9.43 -4.77 19.45
C SER A 299 9.01 -3.51 20.21
N HIS A 300 7.83 -2.97 19.89
CA HIS A 300 7.27 -1.79 20.54
C HIS A 300 5.94 -2.15 21.21
N LEU A 301 5.98 -2.31 22.50
CA LEU A 301 4.81 -2.52 23.33
C LEU A 301 4.40 -1.17 23.94
N PRO A 302 3.10 -0.86 24.05
CA PRO A 302 2.63 0.38 24.65
C PRO A 302 2.93 0.39 26.16
N GLU A 303 2.89 1.57 26.77
CA GLU A 303 2.91 1.67 28.23
C GLU A 303 1.69 0.97 28.85
N ALA A 304 1.85 0.36 30.01
CA ALA A 304 0.80 -0.40 30.68
C ALA A 304 -0.50 0.41 30.93
N SER A 305 -0.38 1.74 31.08
CA SER A 305 -1.52 2.67 31.19
C SER A 305 -2.36 2.79 29.92
N MET A 306 -1.75 2.49 28.74
CA MET A 306 -2.42 2.55 27.45
C MET A 306 -3.03 1.21 26.99
N ALA A 307 -2.78 0.16 27.76
CA ALA A 307 -3.11 -1.23 27.36
C ALA A 307 -4.46 -1.74 27.87
N ARG A 308 -5.17 -0.96 28.65
CA ARG A 308 -6.48 -1.40 29.19
C ARG A 308 -7.56 -1.24 28.13
N ILE A 309 -7.80 -2.31 27.37
CA ILE A 309 -8.91 -2.43 26.40
C ILE A 309 -10.27 -2.54 27.10
N THR A 310 -10.28 -2.52 28.41
CA THR A 310 -11.49 -2.55 29.24
C THR A 310 -11.42 -1.53 30.37
N GLN A 311 -11.91 -0.37 30.17
CA GLN A 311 -12.55 0.50 31.17
C GLN A 311 -13.24 1.66 30.50
#